data_7249427004fd07f72b15f25b2daef90b
#
_entry.id   7249427004fd07f72b15f25b2daef90b
#
_cell.length_a   1.000
_cell.length_b   1.000
_cell.length_c   1.000
_cell.angle_alpha   90.00
_cell.angle_beta   90.00
_cell.angle_gamma   90.00
#
_symmetry.space_group_name_H-M   'P 1'
#
loop_
_entity.id
_entity.type
_entity.pdbx_description
1 polymer ?
#
loop_
_entity_poly.entity_id
_entity_poly.type
_entity_poly.pdbx_seq_one_letter_code
_entity_poly.pdbx_strand_id
1 'polypeptide(L)'
;MSDNCPDNIELHRPYIDEVLIKCPKCGKPMKRVPEVIDCWFDSGAMPFAQHHYPFENKDLFDAQFPADFISEAVDQTRGWFYSLLAISTLIFNKAP
;
A
#
# COMPACT_ATOMS: atom_id res chain seq x y z
N MET A 1 -11.45 -0.04 -12.69
CA MET A 1 -11.87 1.35 -12.47
C MET A 1 -13.25 1.31 -11.84
N SER A 2 -13.50 2.09 -10.84
CA SER A 2 -14.82 2.17 -10.18
C SER A 2 -15.73 3.06 -11.01
N ASP A 3 -16.92 2.59 -11.35
CA ASP A 3 -17.87 3.32 -12.18
C ASP A 3 -18.47 4.57 -11.49
N ASN A 4 -18.14 4.82 -10.21
CA ASN A 4 -18.68 5.90 -9.40
C ASN A 4 -17.64 6.60 -8.50
N CYS A 5 -16.35 6.55 -8.86
CA CYS A 5 -15.32 7.29 -8.15
C CYS A 5 -15.06 8.60 -8.89
N PRO A 6 -15.47 9.76 -8.39
CA PRO A 6 -15.16 11.05 -8.99
C PRO A 6 -13.66 11.35 -8.87
N ASP A 7 -13.10 12.07 -9.84
CA ASP A 7 -11.67 12.42 -9.88
C ASP A 7 -11.19 13.25 -8.67
N ASN A 8 -12.12 13.89 -7.97
CA ASN A 8 -11.86 14.75 -6.81
C ASN A 8 -12.46 14.19 -5.52
N ILE A 9 -12.50 12.87 -5.37
CA ILE A 9 -13.09 12.26 -4.18
C ILE A 9 -12.36 12.69 -2.90
N GLU A 10 -13.14 13.00 -1.86
CA GLU A 10 -12.64 13.17 -0.50
C GLU A 10 -12.32 11.80 0.11
N LEU A 11 -11.03 11.59 0.44
CA LEU A 11 -10.55 10.30 0.94
C LEU A 11 -10.87 10.03 2.42
N HIS A 12 -11.44 11.03 3.12
CA HIS A 12 -11.84 10.86 4.51
C HIS A 12 -13.23 10.27 4.65
N ARG A 13 -13.50 9.71 5.81
CA ARG A 13 -14.86 9.26 6.16
C ARG A 13 -15.77 10.47 6.42
N PRO A 14 -17.05 10.38 6.09
CA PRO A 14 -17.78 9.21 5.55
C PRO A 14 -17.69 9.03 4.02
N TYR A 15 -17.16 9.99 3.29
CA TYR A 15 -17.23 10.06 1.83
C TYR A 15 -16.59 8.85 1.13
N ILE A 16 -15.43 8.39 1.61
CA ILE A 16 -14.75 7.22 1.04
C ILE A 16 -15.55 5.92 1.22
N ASP A 17 -16.45 5.85 2.21
CA ASP A 17 -17.28 4.68 2.47
C ASP A 17 -18.39 4.48 1.43
N GLU A 18 -18.70 5.51 0.63
CA GLU A 18 -19.71 5.46 -0.43
C GLU A 18 -19.14 4.91 -1.75
N VAL A 19 -17.82 4.82 -1.87
CA VAL A 19 -17.15 4.32 -3.08
C VAL A 19 -17.34 2.82 -3.21
N LEU A 20 -17.78 2.40 -4.40
CA LEU A 20 -17.93 1.00 -4.75
C LEU A 20 -16.95 0.63 -5.85
N ILE A 21 -16.21 -0.45 -5.66
CA ILE A 21 -15.26 -0.98 -6.65
C ILE A 21 -15.84 -2.27 -7.22
N LYS A 22 -15.84 -2.39 -8.55
CA LYS A 22 -16.31 -3.60 -9.21
C LYS A 22 -15.33 -4.76 -9.00
N CYS A 23 -15.83 -5.88 -8.49
CA CYS A 23 -15.00 -7.09 -8.32
C CYS A 23 -14.56 -7.63 -9.69
N PRO A 24 -13.26 -7.83 -9.93
CA PRO A 24 -12.77 -8.34 -11.21
C PRO A 24 -13.14 -9.81 -11.45
N LYS A 25 -13.49 -10.59 -10.40
CA LYS A 25 -13.85 -12.01 -10.51
C LYS A 25 -15.33 -12.23 -10.77
N CYS A 26 -16.20 -11.53 -10.06
CA CYS A 26 -17.65 -11.80 -10.13
C CYS A 26 -18.49 -10.60 -10.59
N GLY A 27 -17.89 -9.44 -10.81
CA GLY A 27 -18.57 -8.23 -11.28
C GLY A 27 -19.46 -7.53 -10.23
N LYS A 28 -19.58 -8.08 -9.02
CA LYS A 28 -20.38 -7.47 -7.94
C LYS A 28 -19.67 -6.28 -7.33
N PRO A 29 -20.42 -5.30 -6.79
CA PRO A 29 -19.81 -4.17 -6.09
C PRO A 29 -19.15 -4.62 -4.77
N MET A 30 -17.93 -4.14 -4.54
CA MET A 30 -17.19 -4.28 -3.27
C MET A 30 -17.24 -2.95 -2.54
N LYS A 31 -17.44 -3.01 -1.23
CA LYS A 31 -17.36 -1.86 -0.32
C LYS A 31 -16.05 -1.87 0.44
N ARG A 32 -15.59 -0.70 0.85
CA ARG A 32 -14.51 -0.58 1.82
C ARG A 32 -14.90 -1.30 3.12
N VAL A 33 -13.97 -2.03 3.71
CA VAL A 33 -14.15 -2.56 5.07
C VAL A 33 -14.09 -1.39 6.07
N PRO A 34 -14.90 -1.40 7.14
CA PRO A 34 -14.96 -0.28 8.09
C PRO A 34 -13.72 -0.18 8.99
N GLU A 35 -12.98 -1.27 9.13
CA GLU A 35 -11.77 -1.33 9.93
C GLU A 35 -10.66 -0.45 9.32
N VAL A 36 -9.82 0.09 10.20
CA VAL A 36 -8.62 0.82 9.82
C VAL A 36 -7.45 -0.15 9.81
N ILE A 37 -6.64 -0.13 8.76
CA ILE A 37 -5.42 -0.95 8.69
C ILE A 37 -4.41 -0.46 9.75
N ASP A 38 -3.57 -1.36 10.22
CA ASP A 38 -2.54 -1.07 11.21
C ASP A 38 -1.60 0.05 10.72
N CYS A 39 -1.19 0.95 11.65
CA CYS A 39 -0.24 2.03 11.34
C CYS A 39 1.12 1.52 10.83
N TRP A 40 1.50 0.30 11.17
CA TRP A 40 2.69 -0.35 10.65
C TRP A 40 2.61 -0.65 9.15
N PHE A 41 1.42 -0.66 8.58
CA PHE A 41 1.28 -0.75 7.12
C PHE A 41 1.87 0.48 6.44
N ASP A 42 1.58 1.67 6.92
CA ASP A 42 2.11 2.92 6.35
C ASP A 42 3.65 2.93 6.39
N SER A 43 4.23 2.59 7.54
CA SER A 43 5.68 2.53 7.69
C SER A 43 6.33 1.42 6.85
N GLY A 44 5.69 0.28 6.73
CA GLY A 44 6.16 -0.84 5.90
C GLY A 44 5.92 -0.65 4.41
N ALA A 45 5.04 0.26 4.02
CA ALA A 45 4.79 0.63 2.63
C ALA A 45 5.80 1.68 2.10
N MET A 46 6.66 2.23 2.96
CA MET A 46 7.58 3.31 2.61
C MET A 46 8.40 3.05 1.33
N PRO A 47 8.95 1.84 1.08
CA PRO A 47 9.79 1.62 -0.10
C PRO A 47 9.13 1.98 -1.43
N PHE A 48 7.83 1.82 -1.55
CA PHE A 48 7.08 2.17 -2.77
C PHE A 48 6.22 3.42 -2.62
N ALA A 49 5.70 3.68 -1.42
CA ALA A 49 4.84 4.84 -1.17
C ALA A 49 5.59 6.16 -1.33
N GLN A 50 6.87 6.24 -0.94
CA GLN A 50 7.70 7.44 -1.12
C GLN A 50 7.86 7.86 -2.57
N HIS A 51 7.73 6.92 -3.50
CA HIS A 51 7.84 7.18 -4.94
C HIS A 51 6.48 7.39 -5.62
N HIS A 52 5.39 7.29 -4.87
CA HIS A 52 4.02 7.24 -5.40
C HIS A 52 3.84 6.13 -6.45
N TYR A 53 4.59 5.04 -6.29
CA TYR A 53 4.50 3.86 -7.15
C TYR A 53 3.13 3.16 -6.95
N PRO A 54 2.45 2.67 -8.00
CA PRO A 54 2.91 2.53 -9.39
C PRO A 54 2.52 3.69 -10.32
N PHE A 55 2.01 4.81 -9.79
CA PHE A 55 1.44 5.90 -10.57
C PHE A 55 2.52 6.85 -11.09
N GLU A 56 3.62 7.00 -10.35
CA GLU A 56 4.75 7.87 -10.65
C GLU A 56 6.08 7.17 -10.34
N ASN A 57 7.19 7.75 -10.84
CA ASN A 57 8.58 7.38 -10.48
C ASN A 57 8.90 5.88 -10.59
N LYS A 58 8.29 5.18 -11.55
CA LYS A 58 8.49 3.75 -11.72
C LYS A 58 9.96 3.38 -11.94
N ASP A 59 10.66 4.12 -12.79
CA ASP A 59 12.07 3.84 -13.11
C ASP A 59 12.97 4.02 -11.87
N LEU A 60 12.66 5.03 -11.04
CA LEU A 60 13.38 5.27 -9.79
C LEU A 60 13.12 4.14 -8.77
N PHE A 61 11.87 3.72 -8.65
CA PHE A 61 11.51 2.58 -7.80
C PHE A 61 12.22 1.31 -8.27
N ASP A 62 12.16 0.98 -9.56
CA ASP A 62 12.78 -0.22 -10.12
C ASP A 62 14.32 -0.23 -9.93
N ALA A 63 14.95 0.96 -9.87
CA ALA A 63 16.39 1.11 -9.63
C ALA A 63 16.80 1.00 -8.15
N GLN A 64 15.89 1.29 -7.22
CA GLN A 64 16.19 1.37 -5.79
C GLN A 64 15.55 0.27 -4.95
N PHE A 65 14.67 -0.53 -5.54
CA PHE A 65 13.98 -1.61 -4.84
C PHE A 65 14.33 -3.00 -5.41
N PRO A 66 14.73 -3.98 -4.60
CA PRO A 66 14.92 -3.91 -3.13
C PRO A 66 16.12 -3.01 -2.73
N ALA A 67 16.11 -2.54 -1.49
CA ALA A 67 17.23 -1.76 -0.96
C ALA A 67 18.49 -2.61 -0.81
N ASP A 68 19.65 -2.02 -1.06
CA ASP A 68 20.94 -2.71 -0.83
C ASP A 68 21.27 -2.82 0.66
N PHE A 69 20.76 -1.89 1.46
CA PHE A 69 21.04 -1.83 2.89
C PHE A 69 20.00 -1.01 3.64
N ILE A 70 19.55 -1.53 4.80
CA ILE A 70 18.74 -0.80 5.77
C ILE A 70 19.39 -0.93 7.15
N SER A 71 19.27 0.08 8.01
CA SER A 71 19.85 0.09 9.34
C SER A 71 18.93 0.70 10.36
N GLU A 72 18.63 -0.07 11.39
CA GLU A 72 17.95 0.32 12.61
C GLU A 72 18.42 -0.58 13.77
N ALA A 73 17.85 -0.37 14.96
CA ALA A 73 18.16 -1.19 16.12
C ALA A 73 17.51 -2.58 16.05
N VAL A 74 18.03 -3.54 16.78
CA VAL A 74 17.61 -4.95 16.76
C VAL A 74 16.14 -5.16 17.19
N ASP A 75 15.58 -4.25 17.97
CA ASP A 75 14.16 -4.27 18.35
C ASP A 75 13.22 -4.15 17.14
N GLN A 76 13.69 -3.57 16.02
CA GLN A 76 12.92 -3.44 14.79
C GLN A 76 12.70 -4.77 14.04
N THR A 77 13.30 -5.86 14.48
CA THR A 77 12.94 -7.21 14.02
C THR A 77 11.47 -7.57 14.33
N ARG A 78 10.86 -6.92 15.32
CA ARG A 78 9.44 -7.03 15.67
C ARG A 78 8.67 -5.72 15.46
N GLY A 79 9.15 -4.85 14.62
CA GLY A 79 8.55 -3.57 14.29
C GLY A 79 8.69 -3.29 12.81
N TRP A 80 9.48 -2.30 12.46
CA TRP A 80 9.62 -1.83 11.09
C TRP A 80 10.20 -2.88 10.13
N PHE A 81 11.25 -3.61 10.51
CA PHE A 81 11.81 -4.67 9.65
C PHE A 81 10.80 -5.76 9.34
N TYR A 82 9.97 -6.13 10.32
CA TYR A 82 8.90 -7.09 10.11
C TYR A 82 7.85 -6.56 9.12
N SER A 83 7.37 -5.33 9.29
CA SER A 83 6.36 -4.76 8.40
C SER A 83 6.89 -4.55 6.99
N LEU A 84 8.13 -4.09 6.83
CA LEU A 84 8.81 -4.02 5.54
C LEU A 84 8.85 -5.38 4.83
N LEU A 85 9.32 -6.41 5.53
CA LEU A 85 9.44 -7.76 4.97
C LEU A 85 8.08 -8.33 4.59
N ALA A 86 7.10 -8.23 5.48
CA ALA A 86 5.76 -8.75 5.24
C ALA A 86 5.10 -8.10 4.01
N ILE A 87 5.12 -6.78 3.94
CA ILE A 87 4.49 -6.03 2.85
C ILE A 87 5.21 -6.26 1.53
N SER A 88 6.55 -6.16 1.51
CA SER A 88 7.34 -6.39 0.30
C SER A 88 7.17 -7.81 -0.24
N THR A 89 7.16 -8.81 0.65
CA THR A 89 6.94 -10.20 0.24
C THR A 89 5.54 -10.41 -0.34
N LEU A 90 4.50 -9.87 0.31
CA LEU A 90 3.12 -10.05 -0.12
C LEU A 90 2.80 -9.33 -1.44
N ILE A 91 3.37 -8.16 -1.66
CA ILE A 91 3.07 -7.33 -2.84
C ILE A 91 4.01 -7.64 -4.00
N PHE A 92 5.31 -7.77 -3.74
CA PHE A 92 6.33 -7.85 -4.78
C PHE A 92 7.03 -9.22 -4.85
N ASN A 93 6.77 -10.12 -3.90
CA ASN A 93 7.45 -11.41 -3.78
C ASN A 93 8.99 -11.26 -3.69
N LYS A 94 9.45 -10.20 -3.01
CA LYS A 94 10.86 -9.85 -2.83
C LYS A 94 11.10 -9.38 -1.40
N ALA A 95 12.36 -9.39 -0.96
CA ALA A 95 12.79 -8.66 0.24
C ALA A 95 12.59 -7.15 0.06
N PRO A 96 12.48 -6.40 1.16
CA PRO A 96 12.31 -4.95 1.10
C PRO A 96 13.56 -4.23 0.58
#